data_42d49a62234a2658cc8282da46910084
#
_entry.id   42d49a62234a2658cc8282da46910084
#
_cell.length_a   1.000
_cell.length_b   1.000
_cell.length_c   1.000
_cell.angle_alpha   90.00
_cell.angle_beta   90.00
_cell.angle_gamma   90.00
#
_symmetry.space_group_name_H-M   'P 1'
#
loop_
_entity.id
_entity.type
_entity.pdbx_description
1 polymer ?
#
loop_
_entity_poly.entity_id
_entity_poly.type
_entity_poly.pdbx_seq_one_letter_code
_entity_poly.pdbx_strand_id
1 'polypeptide(L)'
;MGIFSNFFDRFKAADFHIAPNKKIKSIQAEFKNNFGLVLRVYKGKALADPEMTIAQLDRRTSKEVKSTNSDLVIKANMNIGEFEKLIDQHFGVTVQVANEFDTYCVNNKYTLGQAARREDVEDWCKEKGFKSLEDWLISENCKSLEEWHAKNSKK
;
A
#
# COMPACT_ATOMS: atom_id res chain seq x y z
N MET A 1 -18.55 -7.49 -16.47
CA MET A 1 -17.68 -7.07 -15.43
C MET A 1 -16.42 -6.37 -15.85
N GLY A 2 -16.46 -5.62 -16.92
CA GLY A 2 -15.30 -5.11 -17.60
C GLY A 2 -14.25 -4.40 -16.78
N ILE A 3 -14.62 -3.31 -16.09
CA ILE A 3 -13.61 -2.46 -15.46
C ILE A 3 -12.95 -3.13 -14.25
N PHE A 4 -13.73 -3.77 -13.39
CA PHE A 4 -13.18 -4.40 -12.20
C PHE A 4 -12.34 -5.62 -12.53
N SER A 5 -12.77 -6.39 -13.53
CA SER A 5 -12.02 -7.55 -13.96
C SER A 5 -10.64 -7.18 -14.47
N ASN A 6 -10.55 -6.13 -15.30
CA ASN A 6 -9.27 -5.66 -15.83
C ASN A 6 -8.38 -5.07 -14.74
N PHE A 7 -8.98 -4.39 -13.79
CA PHE A 7 -8.25 -3.82 -12.66
C PHE A 7 -7.61 -4.93 -11.82
N PHE A 8 -8.37 -5.96 -11.51
CA PHE A 8 -7.87 -7.10 -10.74
C PHE A 8 -6.80 -7.86 -11.47
N ASP A 9 -6.97 -8.06 -12.77
CA ASP A 9 -6.00 -8.79 -13.57
C ASP A 9 -4.66 -8.05 -13.60
N ARG A 10 -4.70 -6.74 -13.68
CA ARG A 10 -3.49 -5.92 -13.65
C ARG A 10 -2.71 -6.07 -12.35
N PHE A 11 -3.41 -6.02 -11.21
CA PHE A 11 -2.74 -6.15 -9.91
C PHE A 11 -2.37 -7.59 -9.58
N LYS A 12 -3.19 -8.53 -10.03
CA LYS A 12 -3.00 -9.95 -9.77
C LYS A 12 -1.76 -10.52 -10.46
N ALA A 13 -1.45 -10.01 -11.64
CA ALA A 13 -0.35 -10.53 -12.45
C ALA A 13 1.01 -9.95 -12.07
N ALA A 14 1.03 -8.85 -11.34
CA ALA A 14 2.27 -8.14 -11.06
C ALA A 14 2.95 -8.65 -9.80
N ASP A 15 4.22 -9.02 -9.95
CA ASP A 15 5.10 -9.22 -8.80
C ASP A 15 5.75 -7.89 -8.50
N PHE A 16 5.76 -7.52 -7.25
CA PHE A 16 6.39 -6.28 -6.81
C PHE A 16 7.75 -6.59 -6.22
N HIS A 17 8.78 -5.93 -6.72
CA HIS A 17 10.16 -6.14 -6.29
C HIS A 17 10.67 -4.95 -5.52
N ILE A 18 11.27 -5.20 -4.37
CA ILE A 18 11.96 -4.17 -3.60
C ILE A 18 13.45 -4.47 -3.63
N ALA A 19 14.21 -3.58 -4.22
CA ALA A 19 15.65 -3.69 -4.29
C ALA A 19 16.27 -2.68 -3.33
N PRO A 20 17.34 -3.07 -2.60
CA PRO A 20 17.92 -2.17 -1.59
C PRO A 20 18.53 -0.90 -2.16
N ASN A 21 18.93 -0.90 -3.42
CA ASN A 21 19.51 0.29 -4.05
C ASN A 21 18.50 1.19 -4.74
N LYS A 22 17.21 0.85 -4.69
CA LYS A 22 16.17 1.73 -5.25
C LYS A 22 15.84 2.84 -4.30
N LYS A 23 15.55 4.01 -4.86
CA LYS A 23 15.07 5.14 -4.08
C LYS A 23 13.66 4.85 -3.56
N ILE A 24 13.35 5.36 -2.39
CA ILE A 24 12.05 5.17 -1.78
C ILE A 24 10.94 5.65 -2.70
N LYS A 25 11.11 6.82 -3.34
CA LYS A 25 10.10 7.34 -4.26
C LYS A 25 9.81 6.38 -5.41
N SER A 26 10.82 5.67 -5.90
CA SER A 26 10.62 4.68 -6.98
C SER A 26 9.85 3.47 -6.47
N ILE A 27 10.17 3.01 -5.27
CA ILE A 27 9.46 1.90 -4.64
C ILE A 27 8.01 2.27 -4.40
N GLN A 28 7.77 3.48 -3.91
CA GLN A 28 6.41 3.98 -3.66
C GLN A 28 5.60 4.06 -4.96
N ALA A 29 6.22 4.54 -6.04
CA ALA A 29 5.56 4.62 -7.34
C ALA A 29 5.22 3.24 -7.88
N GLU A 30 6.15 2.30 -7.77
CA GLU A 30 5.91 0.91 -8.21
C GLU A 30 4.83 0.24 -7.36
N PHE A 31 4.84 0.49 -6.06
CA PHE A 31 3.81 -0.05 -5.16
C PHE A 31 2.43 0.46 -5.55
N LYS A 32 2.34 1.76 -5.83
CA LYS A 32 1.08 2.36 -6.28
C LYS A 32 0.64 1.79 -7.62
N ASN A 33 1.56 1.59 -8.53
CA ASN A 33 1.24 1.01 -9.84
C ASN A 33 0.76 -0.44 -9.72
N ASN A 34 1.34 -1.19 -8.79
CA ASN A 34 1.00 -2.61 -8.63
C ASN A 34 -0.27 -2.84 -7.82
N PHE A 35 -0.50 -2.03 -6.80
CA PHE A 35 -1.58 -2.29 -5.85
C PHE A 35 -2.57 -1.13 -5.69
N GLY A 36 -2.28 0.03 -6.27
CA GLY A 36 -3.11 1.21 -6.08
C GLY A 36 -3.04 1.79 -4.67
N LEU A 37 -2.13 1.32 -3.85
CA LEU A 37 -2.02 1.70 -2.45
C LEU A 37 -0.78 2.57 -2.23
N VAL A 38 -0.75 3.26 -1.10
CA VAL A 38 0.38 4.11 -0.73
C VAL A 38 1.26 3.36 0.27
N LEU A 39 2.54 3.31 -0.01
CA LEU A 39 3.51 2.74 0.92
C LEU A 39 4.15 3.89 1.70
N ARG A 40 3.97 3.90 3.01
CA ARG A 40 4.63 4.85 3.90
C ARG A 40 5.91 4.20 4.39
N VAL A 41 7.02 4.89 4.23
CA VAL A 41 8.33 4.40 4.66
C VAL A 41 8.86 5.34 5.72
N TYR A 42 9.33 4.79 6.84
CA TYR A 42 9.73 5.57 7.99
C TYR A 42 11.23 5.45 8.27
N LYS A 43 11.81 6.55 8.72
CA LYS A 43 13.11 6.57 9.34
C LYS A 43 12.86 6.93 10.80
N GLY A 44 12.89 5.93 11.67
CA GLY A 44 12.44 6.12 13.04
C GLY A 44 10.95 6.41 13.09
N LYS A 45 10.56 7.54 13.68
CA LYS A 45 9.15 7.93 13.80
C LYS A 45 8.68 8.88 12.70
N ALA A 46 9.60 9.38 11.88
CA ALA A 46 9.28 10.33 10.84
C ALA A 46 9.29 9.64 9.47
N LEU A 47 8.53 10.21 8.53
CA LEU A 47 8.57 9.72 7.16
C LEU A 47 9.97 9.90 6.59
N ALA A 48 10.44 8.89 5.86
CA ALA A 48 11.77 8.92 5.27
C ALA A 48 11.80 9.85 4.06
N ASP A 49 12.99 10.39 3.80
CA ASP A 49 13.23 11.19 2.60
C ASP A 49 13.06 10.31 1.36
N PRO A 50 12.16 10.65 0.44
CA PRO A 50 11.93 9.85 -0.76
C PRO A 50 13.15 9.68 -1.67
N GLU A 51 14.13 10.56 -1.54
CA GLU A 51 15.36 10.46 -2.34
C GLU A 51 16.36 9.45 -1.80
N MET A 52 16.14 8.95 -0.60
CA MET A 52 17.00 7.93 0.00
C MET A 52 16.66 6.55 -0.56
N THR A 53 17.62 5.65 -0.49
CA THR A 53 17.40 4.23 -0.84
C THR A 53 17.02 3.46 0.40
N ILE A 54 16.45 2.27 0.21
CA ILE A 54 16.14 1.36 1.31
C ILE A 54 17.41 1.03 2.10
N ALA A 55 18.52 0.82 1.39
CA ALA A 55 19.79 0.49 2.02
C ALA A 55 20.27 1.57 2.96
N GLN A 56 20.03 2.84 2.61
CA GLN A 56 20.41 3.96 3.45
C GLN A 56 19.61 4.03 4.74
N LEU A 57 18.43 3.40 4.76
CA LEU A 57 17.58 3.36 5.94
C LEU A 57 17.79 2.10 6.78
N ASP A 58 18.47 1.09 6.24
CA ASP A 58 18.63 -0.20 6.93
C ASP A 58 19.40 -0.01 8.23
N ARG A 59 18.69 -0.23 9.33
CA ARG A 59 19.28 -0.03 10.67
C ARG A 59 20.17 -1.18 11.13
N ARG A 60 20.15 -2.30 10.42
CA ARG A 60 20.96 -3.47 10.77
C ARG A 60 22.36 -3.34 10.21
N THR A 61 22.53 -2.56 9.17
CA THR A 61 23.83 -2.33 8.56
C THR A 61 24.18 -0.87 8.69
N SER A 62 25.22 -0.60 9.45
CA SER A 62 25.65 0.78 9.65
C SER A 62 26.48 1.31 8.49
N LYS A 63 26.96 0.48 7.60
CA LYS A 63 27.99 0.91 6.65
C LYS A 63 27.88 0.44 5.22
N GLU A 64 27.24 -0.66 4.92
CA GLU A 64 27.24 -1.19 3.56
C GLU A 64 25.93 -1.80 3.21
N VAL A 65 25.55 -1.54 1.96
CA VAL A 65 24.52 -2.34 1.35
C VAL A 65 25.13 -3.69 1.09
N LYS A 66 24.65 -4.68 1.78
CA LYS A 66 25.07 -6.03 1.43
C LYS A 66 24.33 -6.42 0.17
N SER A 67 25.09 -6.57 -0.90
CA SER A 67 24.53 -7.01 -2.17
C SER A 67 23.82 -8.36 -2.05
N THR A 68 24.09 -9.08 -0.97
CA THR A 68 23.40 -10.32 -0.67
C THR A 68 21.96 -10.12 -0.19
N ASN A 69 21.60 -8.90 0.21
CA ASN A 69 20.21 -8.59 0.46
C ASN A 69 19.56 -8.31 -0.88
N SER A 70 19.37 -9.40 -1.59
CA SER A 70 18.79 -9.37 -2.93
C SER A 70 17.38 -8.83 -2.88
N ASP A 71 16.85 -8.61 -4.05
CA ASP A 71 15.50 -8.16 -4.24
C ASP A 71 14.52 -9.03 -3.48
N LEU A 72 13.56 -8.38 -2.86
CA LEU A 72 12.48 -9.05 -2.18
C LEU A 72 11.26 -9.02 -3.09
N VAL A 73 10.67 -10.18 -3.34
CA VAL A 73 9.48 -10.30 -4.18
C VAL A 73 8.23 -10.33 -3.31
N ILE A 74 7.30 -9.44 -3.59
CA ILE A 74 6.07 -9.30 -2.84
C ILE A 74 4.89 -9.70 -3.73
N LYS A 75 4.02 -10.54 -3.20
CA LYS A 75 2.85 -11.03 -3.94
C LYS A 75 1.56 -10.48 -3.35
N ALA A 76 0.55 -10.36 -4.20
CA ALA A 76 -0.73 -9.77 -3.81
C ALA A 76 -1.46 -10.58 -2.73
N ASN A 77 -1.20 -11.87 -2.61
CA ASN A 77 -1.85 -12.70 -1.60
C ASN A 77 -1.19 -12.63 -0.21
N MET A 78 -0.16 -11.82 -0.07
CA MET A 78 0.50 -11.63 1.22
C MET A 78 -0.33 -10.68 2.10
N ASN A 79 -0.51 -11.03 3.37
CA ASN A 79 -1.18 -10.14 4.32
C ASN A 79 -0.33 -8.89 4.55
N ILE A 80 -1.00 -7.76 4.74
CA ILE A 80 -0.31 -6.50 5.00
C ILE A 80 0.59 -6.60 6.22
N GLY A 81 0.10 -7.22 7.30
CA GLY A 81 0.93 -7.40 8.50
C GLY A 81 2.18 -8.22 8.23
N GLU A 82 2.05 -9.28 7.44
CA GLU A 82 3.19 -10.12 7.05
C GLU A 82 4.17 -9.33 6.17
N PHE A 83 3.64 -8.54 5.25
CA PHE A 83 4.45 -7.70 4.38
C PHE A 83 5.28 -6.71 5.19
N GLU A 84 4.64 -6.00 6.12
CA GLU A 84 5.34 -5.02 6.95
C GLU A 84 6.43 -5.69 7.80
N LYS A 85 6.13 -6.84 8.35
CA LYS A 85 7.08 -7.61 9.14
C LYS A 85 8.25 -8.11 8.31
N LEU A 86 7.95 -8.56 7.09
CA LEU A 86 8.96 -9.04 6.18
C LEU A 86 9.95 -7.94 5.79
N ILE A 87 9.44 -6.74 5.51
CA ILE A 87 10.30 -5.60 5.20
C ILE A 87 11.20 -5.27 6.39
N ASP A 88 10.63 -5.26 7.59
CA ASP A 88 11.41 -4.99 8.79
C ASP A 88 12.49 -6.04 8.99
N GLN A 89 12.15 -7.31 8.82
CA GLN A 89 13.12 -8.40 9.00
C GLN A 89 14.19 -8.39 7.92
N HIS A 90 13.80 -8.13 6.69
CA HIS A 90 14.73 -8.23 5.56
C HIS A 90 15.65 -7.00 5.44
N PHE A 91 15.09 -5.81 5.65
CA PHE A 91 15.83 -4.55 5.45
C PHE A 91 16.02 -3.72 6.73
N GLY A 92 15.38 -4.09 7.82
CA GLY A 92 15.44 -3.29 9.04
C GLY A 92 14.73 -1.95 8.92
N VAL A 93 13.72 -1.86 8.07
CA VAL A 93 13.01 -0.63 7.75
C VAL A 93 11.54 -0.80 8.12
N THR A 94 10.97 0.24 8.74
CA THR A 94 9.55 0.23 9.09
C THR A 94 8.74 0.81 7.94
N VAL A 95 7.71 0.07 7.53
CA VAL A 95 6.78 0.54 6.50
C VAL A 95 5.35 0.33 6.98
N GLN A 96 4.43 1.10 6.42
CA GLN A 96 2.99 0.92 6.61
C GLN A 96 2.30 1.04 5.27
N VAL A 97 1.23 0.28 5.10
CA VAL A 97 0.42 0.33 3.88
C VAL A 97 -0.80 1.19 4.15
N ALA A 98 -0.91 2.28 3.43
CA ALA A 98 -2.04 3.19 3.51
C ALA A 98 -2.96 2.99 2.31
N ASN A 99 -4.19 3.47 2.43
CA ASN A 99 -5.15 3.43 1.34
C ASN A 99 -4.66 4.29 0.16
N GLU A 100 -5.36 4.19 -0.96
CA GLU A 100 -4.96 4.89 -2.19
C GLU A 100 -4.91 6.42 -2.06
N PHE A 101 -5.60 6.98 -1.06
CA PHE A 101 -5.63 8.42 -0.81
C PHE A 101 -4.71 8.86 0.33
N ASP A 102 -3.98 7.92 0.91
CA ASP A 102 -3.06 8.15 2.03
C ASP A 102 -3.75 8.82 3.22
N THR A 103 -4.97 8.37 3.53
CA THR A 103 -5.75 8.94 4.63
C THR A 103 -5.82 8.04 5.85
N TYR A 104 -5.58 6.75 5.70
CA TYR A 104 -5.52 5.81 6.82
C TYR A 104 -4.68 4.59 6.45
N CYS A 105 -4.18 3.90 7.46
CA CYS A 105 -3.46 2.65 7.25
C CYS A 105 -4.46 1.50 7.17
N VAL A 106 -4.31 0.64 6.17
CA VAL A 106 -5.20 -0.50 5.98
C VAL A 106 -4.93 -1.54 7.06
N ASN A 107 -5.98 -2.17 7.56
CA ASN A 107 -5.87 -3.19 8.61
C ASN A 107 -4.99 -4.34 8.15
N ASN A 108 -4.09 -4.77 9.02
CA ASN A 108 -3.08 -5.79 8.71
C ASN A 108 -3.65 -7.16 8.35
N LYS A 109 -4.90 -7.42 8.65
CA LYS A 109 -5.54 -8.70 8.34
C LYS A 109 -5.84 -8.88 6.85
N TYR A 110 -5.92 -7.78 6.10
CA TYR A 110 -6.19 -7.85 4.66
C TYR A 110 -4.91 -8.18 3.91
N THR A 111 -5.07 -8.86 2.78
CA THR A 111 -3.95 -9.04 1.86
C THR A 111 -3.78 -7.76 1.04
N LEU A 112 -2.62 -7.63 0.41
CA LEU A 112 -2.38 -6.51 -0.49
C LEU A 112 -3.42 -6.48 -1.61
N GLY A 113 -3.75 -7.66 -2.15
CA GLY A 113 -4.77 -7.77 -3.19
C GLY A 113 -6.16 -7.37 -2.72
N GLN A 114 -6.53 -7.77 -1.51
CA GLN A 114 -7.82 -7.36 -0.94
C GLN A 114 -7.91 -5.86 -0.76
N ALA A 115 -6.84 -5.25 -0.24
CA ALA A 115 -6.78 -3.80 -0.08
C ALA A 115 -6.82 -3.09 -1.44
N ALA A 116 -6.13 -3.64 -2.43
CA ALA A 116 -6.15 -3.09 -3.79
C ALA A 116 -7.55 -3.10 -4.39
N ARG A 117 -8.34 -4.11 -4.03
CA ARG A 117 -9.74 -4.24 -4.49
C ARG A 117 -10.72 -3.48 -3.61
N ARG A 118 -10.24 -2.74 -2.62
CA ARG A 118 -11.08 -1.97 -1.69
C ARG A 118 -12.00 -2.86 -0.84
N GLU A 119 -11.61 -4.09 -0.57
CA GLU A 119 -12.42 -4.98 0.26
C GLU A 119 -12.57 -4.48 1.68
N ASP A 120 -11.56 -3.79 2.20
CA ASP A 120 -11.63 -3.16 3.53
C ASP A 120 -12.71 -2.08 3.56
N VAL A 121 -12.82 -1.30 2.49
CA VAL A 121 -13.84 -0.24 2.38
C VAL A 121 -15.23 -0.86 2.25
N GLU A 122 -15.35 -1.92 1.45
CA GLU A 122 -16.63 -2.66 1.32
C GLU A 122 -17.09 -3.21 2.66
N ASP A 123 -16.17 -3.79 3.43
CA ASP A 123 -16.49 -4.33 4.75
C ASP A 123 -16.96 -3.24 5.69
N TRP A 124 -16.28 -2.08 5.67
CA TRP A 124 -16.68 -0.93 6.47
C TRP A 124 -18.08 -0.48 6.12
N CYS A 125 -18.40 -0.41 4.83
CA CYS A 125 -19.74 -0.02 4.37
C CYS A 125 -20.80 -0.99 4.88
N LYS A 126 -20.50 -2.28 4.85
CA LYS A 126 -21.44 -3.30 5.35
C LYS A 126 -21.64 -3.18 6.85
N GLU A 127 -20.60 -2.89 7.59
CA GLU A 127 -20.71 -2.65 9.03
C GLU A 127 -21.60 -1.45 9.34
N LYS A 128 -21.63 -0.46 8.46
CA LYS A 128 -22.47 0.73 8.62
C LYS A 128 -23.89 0.53 8.13
N GLY A 129 -24.22 -0.65 7.62
CA GLY A 129 -25.57 -0.99 7.19
C GLY A 129 -25.84 -0.81 5.70
N PHE A 130 -24.81 -0.54 4.91
CA PHE A 130 -24.95 -0.42 3.47
C PHE A 130 -24.67 -1.79 2.81
N LYS A 131 -25.25 -2.00 1.63
CA LYS A 131 -25.02 -3.25 0.90
C LYS A 131 -23.64 -3.27 0.24
N SER A 132 -23.13 -2.09 -0.12
CA SER A 132 -21.88 -1.98 -0.87
C SER A 132 -21.31 -0.57 -0.73
N LEU A 133 -20.09 -0.41 -1.20
CA LEU A 133 -19.46 0.90 -1.33
C LEU A 133 -20.30 1.82 -2.22
N GLU A 134 -20.84 1.28 -3.30
CA GLU A 134 -21.66 2.06 -4.22
C GLU A 134 -22.88 2.66 -3.52
N ASP A 135 -23.60 1.85 -2.71
CA ASP A 135 -24.76 2.34 -1.96
C ASP A 135 -24.38 3.42 -0.97
N TRP A 136 -23.24 3.25 -0.30
CA TRP A 136 -22.76 4.28 0.62
C TRP A 136 -22.45 5.59 -0.12
N LEU A 137 -21.78 5.50 -1.27
CA LEU A 137 -21.46 6.68 -2.07
C LEU A 137 -22.72 7.41 -2.52
N ILE A 138 -23.76 6.68 -2.90
CA ILE A 138 -25.06 7.28 -3.25
C ILE A 138 -25.61 8.05 -2.07
N SER A 139 -25.53 7.50 -0.87
CA SER A 139 -26.00 8.18 0.33
C SER A 139 -25.23 9.47 0.62
N GLU A 140 -23.98 9.54 0.18
CA GLU A 140 -23.13 10.71 0.35
C GLU A 140 -23.18 11.67 -0.84
N ASN A 141 -24.06 11.40 -1.81
CA ASN A 141 -24.19 12.17 -3.05
C ASN A 141 -22.89 12.24 -3.84
N CYS A 142 -22.17 11.13 -3.87
CA CYS A 142 -20.89 11.01 -4.58
C CYS A 142 -20.96 9.89 -5.60
N LYS A 143 -20.27 10.08 -6.70
CA LYS A 143 -20.19 9.09 -7.78
C LYS A 143 -19.00 8.15 -7.60
N SER A 144 -17.99 8.57 -6.82
CA SER A 144 -16.77 7.82 -6.64
C SER A 144 -16.12 8.17 -5.32
N LEU A 145 -15.21 7.31 -4.87
CA LEU A 145 -14.39 7.59 -3.69
C LEU A 145 -13.53 8.83 -3.91
N GLU A 146 -13.05 9.02 -5.12
CA GLU A 146 -12.25 10.18 -5.46
C GLU A 146 -13.06 11.47 -5.24
N GLU A 147 -14.31 11.49 -5.68
CA GLU A 147 -15.18 12.62 -5.45
C GLU A 147 -15.44 12.86 -3.97
N TRP A 148 -15.71 11.79 -3.23
CA TRP A 148 -15.94 11.90 -1.79
C TRP A 148 -14.73 12.48 -1.07
N HIS A 149 -13.54 11.99 -1.39
CA HIS A 149 -12.30 12.49 -0.78
C HIS A 149 -12.05 13.95 -1.15
N ALA A 150 -12.33 14.33 -2.40
CA ALA A 150 -12.18 15.71 -2.84
C ALA A 150 -13.09 16.65 -2.03
N LYS A 151 -14.32 16.22 -1.75
CA LYS A 151 -15.27 17.01 -0.96
C LYS A 151 -14.87 17.11 0.52
N ASN A 152 -14.24 16.09 1.06
CA ASN A 152 -13.97 16.00 2.49
C ASN A 152 -12.53 16.36 2.88
N SER A 153 -11.65 16.52 1.91
CA SER A 153 -10.26 16.85 2.18
C SER A 153 -10.01 18.33 2.43
N LYS A 154 -11.02 19.17 2.25
CA LYS A 154 -10.92 20.63 2.44
C LYS A 154 -11.18 21.09 3.85
N LYS A 155 -11.27 20.21 4.77
CA LYS A 155 -11.54 20.57 6.16
C LYS A 155 -10.27 20.80 6.96
#